data_1505e0b60ad921b22593565d00624e37
#
_entry.id   1505e0b60ad921b22593565d00624e37
#
_cell.length_a   1.000
_cell.length_b   1.000
_cell.length_c   1.000
_cell.angle_alpha   90.00
_cell.angle_beta   90.00
_cell.angle_gamma   90.00
#
_symmetry.space_group_name_H-M   'P 1'
#
loop_
_entity.id
_entity.type
_entity.pdbx_description
1 polymer ?
#
loop_
_entity_poly.entity_id
_entity_poly.type
_entity_poly.pdbx_seq_one_letter_code
_entity_poly.pdbx_strand_id
1 'polypeptide(L)'
;STKQFDYTAGQDGKGPDTNVVNAAVKEAVATPGENATVPVKLQTAKNPIDDASAQQTQFDANAGLGLKLTVDNGVNKSVTIPADTIASFLKPTVNKAEGTMSLVVDRDAITKYVTSDSVTKELTVPKVTREVYITPKDEGGVEIGADKTLGVDGIEVTGAGDAPERLATAIEQNQSTDSTV
;
A
#
# COMPACT_ATOMS: atom_id res chain seq x y z
N SER A 1 -2.92 -19.95 -1.74
CA SER A 1 -4.00 -19.36 -0.94
C SER A 1 -3.92 -17.85 -1.11
N THR A 2 -4.88 -17.27 -1.77
CA THR A 2 -4.95 -15.80 -1.94
C THR A 2 -5.25 -15.22 -0.56
N LYS A 3 -4.43 -14.29 -0.08
CA LYS A 3 -4.74 -13.55 1.14
C LYS A 3 -6.04 -12.77 0.95
N GLN A 4 -6.86 -12.74 1.98
CA GLN A 4 -8.10 -11.96 2.02
C GLN A 4 -8.15 -11.21 3.34
N PHE A 5 -8.85 -10.08 3.34
CA PHE A 5 -9.18 -9.37 4.57
C PHE A 5 -10.43 -10.00 5.17
N ASP A 6 -10.34 -10.39 6.44
CA ASP A 6 -11.45 -10.95 7.18
C ASP A 6 -12.08 -9.89 8.07
N TYR A 7 -13.40 -9.99 8.26
CA TYR A 7 -14.16 -9.17 9.17
C TYR A 7 -14.56 -9.97 10.41
N THR A 8 -14.39 -9.36 11.56
CA THR A 8 -14.93 -9.88 12.82
C THR A 8 -15.85 -8.83 13.43
N ALA A 9 -17.10 -9.22 13.67
CA ALA A 9 -18.09 -8.33 14.26
C ALA A 9 -17.65 -7.82 15.63
N GLY A 10 -17.82 -6.52 15.86
CA GLY A 10 -17.55 -5.91 17.14
C GLY A 10 -18.54 -6.40 18.21
N GLN A 11 -18.09 -6.43 19.44
CA GLN A 11 -18.95 -6.79 20.59
C GLN A 11 -19.09 -5.60 21.53
N ASP A 12 -20.31 -5.41 22.02
CA ASP A 12 -20.57 -4.44 23.07
C ASP A 12 -19.86 -4.86 24.37
N GLY A 13 -19.22 -3.91 24.98
CA GLY A 13 -18.60 -4.09 26.29
C GLY A 13 -19.53 -3.72 27.44
N LYS A 14 -18.99 -3.79 28.65
CA LYS A 14 -19.62 -3.23 29.86
C LYS A 14 -18.65 -2.21 30.46
N GLY A 15 -19.17 -1.02 30.78
CA GLY A 15 -18.42 0.05 31.40
C GLY A 15 -19.21 0.73 32.49
N PRO A 16 -18.57 1.47 33.40
CA PRO A 16 -19.25 2.27 34.39
C PRO A 16 -20.02 3.41 33.73
N ASP A 17 -21.15 3.81 34.36
CA ASP A 17 -21.80 5.05 33.99
C ASP A 17 -20.93 6.24 34.40
N THR A 18 -20.34 6.90 33.38
CA THR A 18 -19.41 8.02 33.59
C THR A 18 -20.08 9.22 34.29
N ASN A 19 -21.41 9.43 34.13
CA ASN A 19 -22.12 10.49 34.77
C ASN A 19 -22.24 10.23 36.29
N VAL A 20 -22.48 8.98 36.66
CA VAL A 20 -22.53 8.56 38.07
C VAL A 20 -21.16 8.70 38.72
N VAL A 21 -20.11 8.25 38.01
CA VAL A 21 -18.73 8.39 38.51
C VAL A 21 -18.34 9.86 38.66
N ASN A 22 -18.62 10.70 37.68
CA ASN A 22 -18.30 12.13 37.71
C ASN A 22 -19.06 12.88 38.81
N ALA A 23 -20.34 12.54 39.02
CA ALA A 23 -21.12 13.11 40.11
C ALA A 23 -20.53 12.76 41.48
N ALA A 24 -20.17 11.50 41.66
CA ALA A 24 -19.57 11.01 42.91
C ALA A 24 -18.18 11.60 43.16
N VAL A 25 -17.35 11.77 42.13
CA VAL A 25 -16.04 12.44 42.24
C VAL A 25 -16.24 13.91 42.68
N LYS A 26 -17.22 14.62 42.12
CA LYS A 26 -17.53 16.00 42.50
C LYS A 26 -17.97 16.11 43.96
N GLU A 27 -18.79 15.18 44.43
CA GLU A 27 -19.23 15.13 45.80
C GLU A 27 -18.07 14.81 46.78
N ALA A 28 -17.25 13.84 46.46
CA ALA A 28 -16.06 13.48 47.23
C ALA A 28 -15.05 14.62 47.34
N VAL A 29 -14.85 15.39 46.26
CA VAL A 29 -13.96 16.56 46.28
C VAL A 29 -14.54 17.71 47.13
N ALA A 30 -15.88 17.82 47.22
CA ALA A 30 -16.54 18.85 48.04
C ALA A 30 -16.46 18.56 49.54
N THR A 31 -16.15 17.31 49.94
CA THR A 31 -16.09 16.88 51.35
C THR A 31 -14.70 16.27 51.64
N PRO A 32 -13.62 17.09 51.77
CA PRO A 32 -12.28 16.59 51.99
C PRO A 32 -12.13 15.86 53.31
N GLY A 33 -11.49 14.68 53.29
CA GLY A 33 -11.19 13.90 54.51
C GLY A 33 -12.10 12.69 54.75
N GLU A 34 -13.11 12.47 53.94
CA GLU A 34 -13.95 11.26 54.00
C GLU A 34 -13.60 10.30 52.83
N ASN A 35 -13.50 9.00 53.15
CA ASN A 35 -13.37 7.98 52.11
C ASN A 35 -14.74 7.70 51.50
N ALA A 36 -14.96 8.13 50.25
CA ALA A 36 -16.20 7.87 49.53
C ALA A 36 -16.09 6.54 48.76
N THR A 37 -16.99 5.61 49.04
CA THR A 37 -17.18 4.39 48.23
C THR A 37 -18.46 4.56 47.41
N VAL A 38 -18.29 4.59 46.08
CA VAL A 38 -19.42 4.76 45.17
C VAL A 38 -19.76 3.44 44.50
N PRO A 39 -20.96 2.89 44.72
CA PRO A 39 -21.41 1.69 43.99
C PRO A 39 -21.68 2.07 42.52
N VAL A 40 -20.85 1.63 41.62
CA VAL A 40 -20.98 1.89 40.16
C VAL A 40 -21.66 0.71 39.50
N LYS A 41 -22.85 0.92 38.93
CA LYS A 41 -23.51 -0.06 38.07
C LYS A 41 -22.84 -0.05 36.70
N LEU A 42 -22.51 -1.23 36.19
CA LEU A 42 -22.03 -1.38 34.81
C LEU A 42 -23.23 -1.24 33.87
N GLN A 43 -23.04 -0.43 32.84
CA GLN A 43 -23.94 -0.32 31.70
C GLN A 43 -23.30 -0.85 30.42
N THR A 44 -24.09 -1.13 29.39
CA THR A 44 -23.60 -1.55 28.10
C THR A 44 -22.83 -0.40 27.46
N ALA A 45 -21.54 -0.62 27.21
CA ALA A 45 -20.73 0.26 26.40
C ALA A 45 -20.78 -0.26 24.95
N LYS A 46 -21.47 0.45 24.07
CA LYS A 46 -21.59 0.03 22.68
C LYS A 46 -20.24 0.05 21.98
N ASN A 47 -20.06 -0.91 21.06
CA ASN A 47 -18.94 -0.87 20.13
C ASN A 47 -18.94 0.50 19.40
N PRO A 48 -17.83 1.27 19.46
CA PRO A 48 -17.79 2.58 18.85
C PRO A 48 -17.76 2.55 17.32
N ILE A 49 -17.48 1.39 16.71
CA ILE A 49 -17.37 1.26 15.25
C ILE A 49 -18.62 0.57 14.70
N ASP A 50 -19.21 1.18 13.68
CA ASP A 50 -20.34 0.62 12.97
C ASP A 50 -19.92 -0.60 12.14
N ASP A 51 -20.60 -1.71 12.35
CA ASP A 51 -20.33 -2.96 11.66
C ASP A 51 -20.50 -2.84 10.13
N ALA A 52 -21.46 -2.02 9.68
CA ALA A 52 -21.66 -1.81 8.24
C ALA A 52 -20.47 -1.12 7.59
N SER A 53 -19.87 -0.10 8.25
CA SER A 53 -18.67 0.56 7.73
C SER A 53 -17.45 -0.36 7.74
N ALA A 54 -17.33 -1.24 8.74
CA ALA A 54 -16.25 -2.22 8.80
C ALA A 54 -16.38 -3.30 7.70
N GLN A 55 -17.59 -3.79 7.45
CA GLN A 55 -17.88 -4.72 6.35
C GLN A 55 -17.63 -4.09 4.98
N GLN A 56 -18.03 -2.81 4.79
CA GLN A 56 -17.74 -2.10 3.54
C GLN A 56 -16.24 -1.95 3.33
N THR A 57 -15.48 -1.60 4.37
CA THR A 57 -14.00 -1.50 4.30
C THR A 57 -13.36 -2.85 3.95
N GLN A 58 -13.86 -3.95 4.50
CA GLN A 58 -13.42 -5.29 4.12
C GLN A 58 -13.72 -5.60 2.65
N PHE A 59 -14.95 -5.28 2.20
CA PHE A 59 -15.34 -5.50 0.81
C PHE A 59 -14.44 -4.73 -0.15
N ASP A 60 -14.20 -3.43 0.12
CA ASP A 60 -13.35 -2.58 -0.71
C ASP A 60 -11.89 -3.07 -0.72
N ALA A 61 -11.37 -3.50 0.42
CA ALA A 61 -10.03 -4.06 0.53
C ALA A 61 -9.90 -5.35 -0.31
N ASN A 62 -10.87 -6.25 -0.23
CA ASN A 62 -10.86 -7.49 -1.01
C ASN A 62 -11.07 -7.24 -2.51
N ALA A 63 -11.86 -6.25 -2.89
CA ALA A 63 -12.00 -5.83 -4.28
C ALA A 63 -10.66 -5.31 -4.83
N GLY A 64 -9.92 -4.53 -4.04
CA GLY A 64 -8.58 -4.06 -4.39
C GLY A 64 -7.59 -5.18 -4.67
N LEU A 65 -7.68 -6.32 -3.98
CA LEU A 65 -6.82 -7.49 -4.24
C LEU A 65 -7.05 -8.14 -5.61
N GLY A 66 -8.22 -7.93 -6.20
CA GLY A 66 -8.57 -8.44 -7.53
C GLY A 66 -8.07 -7.56 -8.68
N LEU A 67 -7.50 -6.40 -8.40
CA LEU A 67 -7.03 -5.48 -9.43
C LEU A 67 -5.79 -6.02 -10.15
N LYS A 68 -5.73 -5.79 -11.45
CA LYS A 68 -4.53 -5.98 -12.24
C LYS A 68 -3.79 -4.65 -12.31
N LEU A 69 -2.71 -4.55 -11.53
CA LEU A 69 -1.84 -3.38 -11.48
C LEU A 69 -0.49 -3.77 -12.08
N THR A 70 -0.03 -3.00 -13.05
CA THR A 70 1.21 -3.26 -13.79
C THR A 70 2.09 -2.02 -13.77
N VAL A 71 3.39 -2.22 -13.59
CA VAL A 71 4.42 -1.19 -13.75
C VAL A 71 5.27 -1.57 -14.95
N ASP A 72 5.54 -0.64 -15.83
CA ASP A 72 6.34 -0.87 -17.05
C ASP A 72 7.44 0.18 -17.23
N ASN A 73 8.38 -0.11 -18.13
CA ASN A 73 9.50 0.80 -18.49
C ASN A 73 9.20 1.66 -19.73
N GLY A 74 7.95 1.73 -20.16
CA GLY A 74 7.54 2.49 -21.34
C GLY A 74 7.94 1.89 -22.69
N VAL A 75 8.62 0.75 -22.72
CA VAL A 75 9.12 0.14 -23.97
C VAL A 75 8.72 -1.32 -24.12
N ASN A 76 9.25 -2.21 -23.30
CA ASN A 76 9.08 -3.65 -23.54
C ASN A 76 9.15 -4.53 -22.28
N LYS A 77 9.27 -3.96 -21.11
CA LYS A 77 9.31 -4.69 -19.83
C LYS A 77 8.20 -4.23 -18.93
N SER A 78 7.54 -5.17 -18.27
CA SER A 78 6.50 -4.88 -17.30
C SER A 78 6.49 -5.89 -16.15
N VAL A 79 6.07 -5.42 -14.99
CA VAL A 79 5.92 -6.20 -13.75
C VAL A 79 4.49 -6.05 -13.27
N THR A 80 3.77 -7.16 -13.17
CA THR A 80 2.44 -7.17 -12.55
C THR A 80 2.59 -7.27 -11.03
N ILE A 81 1.90 -6.42 -10.29
CA ILE A 81 1.94 -6.36 -8.83
C ILE A 81 1.11 -7.52 -8.27
N PRO A 82 1.69 -8.44 -7.47
CA PRO A 82 0.95 -9.53 -6.86
C PRO A 82 -0.09 -9.04 -5.85
N ALA A 83 -1.21 -9.76 -5.71
CA ALA A 83 -2.28 -9.45 -4.75
C ALA A 83 -1.77 -9.32 -3.31
N ASP A 84 -0.83 -10.18 -2.89
CA ASP A 84 -0.20 -10.09 -1.56
C ASP A 84 0.57 -8.78 -1.35
N THR A 85 1.14 -8.22 -2.41
CA THR A 85 1.81 -6.92 -2.39
C THR A 85 0.77 -5.79 -2.34
N ILE A 86 -0.31 -5.90 -3.14
CA ILE A 86 -1.42 -4.95 -3.07
C ILE A 86 -2.01 -4.90 -1.66
N ALA A 87 -2.18 -6.07 -1.00
CA ALA A 87 -2.64 -6.13 0.39
C ALA A 87 -1.76 -5.30 1.35
N SER A 88 -0.45 -5.23 1.10
CA SER A 88 0.47 -4.44 1.94
C SER A 88 0.32 -2.92 1.77
N PHE A 89 -0.31 -2.48 0.69
CA PHE A 89 -0.59 -1.06 0.43
C PHE A 89 -1.90 -0.60 1.09
N LEU A 90 -2.76 -1.54 1.50
CA LEU A 90 -4.09 -1.26 2.02
C LEU A 90 -4.06 -1.23 3.54
N LYS A 91 -4.45 -0.09 4.13
CA LYS A 91 -4.49 0.12 5.59
C LYS A 91 -5.89 0.46 6.05
N PRO A 92 -6.60 -0.49 6.69
CA PRO A 92 -7.85 -0.15 7.39
C PRO A 92 -7.57 0.85 8.52
N THR A 93 -8.34 1.92 8.56
CA THR A 93 -8.21 3.02 9.53
C THR A 93 -9.53 3.22 10.26
N VAL A 94 -9.46 3.49 11.55
CA VAL A 94 -10.63 3.66 12.43
C VAL A 94 -10.78 5.12 12.84
N ASN A 95 -11.93 5.72 12.57
CA ASN A 95 -12.34 6.99 13.13
C ASN A 95 -13.31 6.77 14.30
N LYS A 96 -12.78 6.74 15.53
CA LYS A 96 -13.57 6.51 16.75
C LYS A 96 -14.56 7.63 17.04
N ALA A 97 -14.32 8.85 16.59
CA ALA A 97 -15.21 9.98 16.83
C ALA A 97 -16.49 9.88 16.00
N GLU A 98 -16.38 9.39 14.79
CA GLU A 98 -17.51 9.19 13.88
C GLU A 98 -18.05 7.76 13.91
N GLY A 99 -17.35 6.84 14.57
CA GLY A 99 -17.73 5.43 14.63
C GLY A 99 -17.57 4.68 13.31
N THR A 100 -16.68 5.14 12.44
CA THR A 100 -16.50 4.61 11.09
C THR A 100 -15.14 3.94 10.89
N MET A 101 -15.07 3.02 9.94
CA MET A 101 -13.85 2.46 9.41
C MET A 101 -13.73 2.82 7.93
N SER A 102 -12.52 3.08 7.46
CA SER A 102 -12.22 3.40 6.07
C SER A 102 -10.92 2.73 5.61
N LEU A 103 -10.75 2.59 4.31
CA LEU A 103 -9.54 2.08 3.70
C LEU A 103 -8.65 3.26 3.28
N VAL A 104 -7.38 3.22 3.65
CA VAL A 104 -6.37 4.19 3.23
C VAL A 104 -5.30 3.47 2.42
N VAL A 105 -4.90 4.06 1.30
CA VAL A 105 -3.82 3.54 0.46
C VAL A 105 -2.48 4.14 0.88
N ASP A 106 -1.52 3.28 1.21
CA ASP A 106 -0.16 3.67 1.61
C ASP A 106 0.72 3.99 0.39
N ARG A 107 0.77 5.26 0.00
CA ARG A 107 1.56 5.74 -1.13
C ARG A 107 3.06 5.55 -0.93
N ASP A 108 3.54 5.62 0.31
CA ASP A 108 4.96 5.38 0.63
C ASP A 108 5.33 3.91 0.41
N ALA A 109 4.43 2.99 0.77
CA ALA A 109 4.64 1.55 0.52
C ALA A 109 4.66 1.25 -0.98
N ILE A 110 3.79 1.89 -1.77
CA ILE A 110 3.78 1.78 -3.24
C ILE A 110 5.10 2.30 -3.81
N THR A 111 5.53 3.49 -3.40
CA THR A 111 6.80 4.08 -3.85
C THR A 111 7.99 3.18 -3.56
N LYS A 112 8.07 2.64 -2.34
CA LYS A 112 9.13 1.69 -1.95
C LYS A 112 9.12 0.41 -2.80
N TYR A 113 7.94 -0.09 -3.13
CA TYR A 113 7.83 -1.27 -3.99
C TYR A 113 8.31 -0.98 -5.41
N VAL A 114 7.80 0.08 -6.03
CA VAL A 114 8.12 0.47 -7.41
C VAL A 114 9.62 0.75 -7.58
N THR A 115 10.26 1.36 -6.59
CA THR A 115 11.71 1.66 -6.60
C THR A 115 12.59 0.54 -6.04
N SER A 116 12.00 -0.61 -5.67
CA SER A 116 12.78 -1.73 -5.13
C SER A 116 13.69 -2.35 -6.19
N ASP A 117 14.84 -2.88 -5.74
CA ASP A 117 15.80 -3.57 -6.61
C ASP A 117 15.16 -4.71 -7.42
N SER A 118 14.15 -5.39 -6.88
CA SER A 118 13.46 -6.47 -7.57
C SER A 118 12.69 -5.96 -8.79
N VAL A 119 11.96 -4.85 -8.65
CA VAL A 119 11.17 -4.25 -9.72
C VAL A 119 12.08 -3.56 -10.74
N THR A 120 13.01 -2.73 -10.27
CA THR A 120 13.91 -1.98 -11.16
C THR A 120 14.80 -2.88 -12.01
N LYS A 121 15.29 -4.00 -11.47
CA LYS A 121 16.07 -4.99 -12.24
C LYS A 121 15.23 -5.69 -13.32
N GLU A 122 13.97 -6.01 -13.04
CA GLU A 122 13.08 -6.61 -14.04
C GLU A 122 12.74 -5.63 -15.17
N LEU A 123 12.60 -4.35 -14.87
CA LEU A 123 12.29 -3.30 -15.83
C LEU A 123 13.51 -2.81 -16.60
N THR A 124 14.72 -3.06 -16.10
CA THR A 124 15.97 -2.68 -16.78
C THR A 124 16.21 -3.53 -18.02
N VAL A 125 16.61 -2.88 -19.11
CA VAL A 125 17.09 -3.53 -20.31
C VAL A 125 18.59 -3.28 -20.44
N PRO A 126 19.44 -4.31 -20.39
CA PRO A 126 20.87 -4.11 -20.52
C PRO A 126 21.23 -3.62 -21.93
N LYS A 127 22.18 -2.69 -22.02
CA LYS A 127 22.75 -2.28 -23.32
C LYS A 127 23.51 -3.44 -23.96
N VAL A 128 23.40 -3.55 -25.26
CA VAL A 128 24.21 -4.46 -26.08
C VAL A 128 25.26 -3.64 -26.82
N THR A 129 26.53 -3.95 -26.58
CA THR A 129 27.63 -3.27 -27.29
C THR A 129 27.70 -3.76 -28.72
N ARG A 130 27.80 -2.81 -29.65
CA ARG A 130 28.04 -3.14 -31.07
C ARG A 130 29.40 -3.81 -31.23
N GLU A 131 29.43 -4.94 -31.91
CA GLU A 131 30.64 -5.63 -32.32
C GLU A 131 30.70 -5.65 -33.84
N VAL A 132 31.90 -5.43 -34.40
CA VAL A 132 32.16 -5.44 -35.85
C VAL A 132 33.29 -6.39 -36.16
N TYR A 133 33.29 -6.95 -37.38
CA TYR A 133 34.45 -7.64 -37.86
C TYR A 133 35.54 -6.63 -38.24
N ILE A 134 36.78 -6.94 -37.91
CA ILE A 134 37.94 -6.10 -38.19
C ILE A 134 38.91 -6.91 -39.04
N THR A 135 39.29 -6.38 -40.17
CA THR A 135 40.31 -6.98 -41.06
C THR A 135 41.55 -6.10 -41.06
N PRO A 136 42.75 -6.61 -40.67
CA PRO A 136 43.99 -5.88 -40.77
C PRO A 136 44.32 -5.59 -42.23
N LYS A 137 44.93 -4.42 -42.52
CA LYS A 137 45.43 -4.02 -43.85
C LYS A 137 46.93 -4.08 -43.86
N ASP A 138 47.52 -4.44 -45.04
CA ASP A 138 48.97 -4.60 -45.23
C ASP A 138 49.79 -3.31 -45.01
N GLU A 139 49.17 -2.14 -45.22
CA GLU A 139 49.81 -0.83 -45.05
C GLU A 139 49.63 -0.24 -43.61
N GLY A 140 49.21 -1.04 -42.68
CA GLY A 140 48.79 -0.60 -41.33
C GLY A 140 47.38 -0.06 -41.30
N GLY A 141 46.77 -0.17 -40.14
CA GLY A 141 45.35 0.17 -39.93
C GLY A 141 44.45 -1.04 -39.99
N VAL A 142 43.12 -0.78 -39.89
CA VAL A 142 42.10 -1.83 -39.89
C VAL A 142 40.96 -1.42 -40.80
N GLU A 143 40.34 -2.39 -41.43
CA GLU A 143 39.06 -2.21 -42.10
C GLU A 143 37.94 -2.71 -41.20
N ILE A 144 36.93 -1.85 -41.00
CA ILE A 144 35.74 -2.19 -40.25
C ILE A 144 34.77 -2.86 -41.22
N GLY A 145 34.51 -4.13 -40.97
CA GLY A 145 33.58 -4.94 -41.76
C GLY A 145 32.14 -4.84 -41.27
N ALA A 146 31.35 -5.83 -41.62
CA ALA A 146 29.94 -5.92 -41.21
C ALA A 146 29.79 -6.06 -39.68
N ASP A 147 28.63 -5.72 -39.18
CA ASP A 147 28.29 -5.95 -37.79
C ASP A 147 28.24 -7.46 -37.48
N LYS A 148 28.96 -7.87 -36.45
CA LYS A 148 28.84 -9.18 -35.82
C LYS A 148 27.66 -9.21 -34.84
N THR A 149 27.51 -8.11 -34.10
CA THR A 149 26.41 -7.87 -33.19
C THR A 149 25.94 -6.42 -33.32
N LEU A 150 24.66 -6.22 -33.56
CA LEU A 150 24.08 -4.88 -33.56
C LEU A 150 24.05 -4.33 -32.13
N GLY A 151 24.50 -3.10 -31.95
CA GLY A 151 24.37 -2.40 -30.68
C GLY A 151 22.90 -2.03 -30.40
N VAL A 152 22.48 -2.17 -29.17
CA VAL A 152 21.15 -1.74 -28.69
C VAL A 152 21.34 -0.91 -27.43
N ASP A 153 20.67 0.22 -27.38
CA ASP A 153 20.65 1.04 -26.18
C ASP A 153 19.93 0.32 -25.03
N GLY A 154 20.50 0.40 -23.83
CA GLY A 154 19.88 -0.10 -22.62
C GLY A 154 18.85 0.90 -22.07
N ILE A 155 17.98 0.40 -21.21
CA ILE A 155 17.03 1.21 -20.46
C ILE A 155 17.31 0.96 -18.99
N GLU A 156 17.54 2.02 -18.24
CA GLU A 156 17.72 1.99 -16.79
C GLU A 156 16.60 2.76 -16.12
N VAL A 157 15.95 2.12 -15.15
CA VAL A 157 14.91 2.77 -14.34
C VAL A 157 15.59 3.51 -13.19
N THR A 158 15.49 4.83 -13.19
CA THR A 158 16.17 5.71 -12.22
C THR A 158 15.24 6.31 -11.15
N GLY A 159 13.93 6.06 -11.25
CA GLY A 159 12.94 6.60 -10.32
C GLY A 159 11.58 5.96 -10.48
N ALA A 160 10.60 6.45 -9.74
CA ALA A 160 9.23 5.96 -9.76
C ALA A 160 8.30 6.77 -10.70
N GLY A 161 8.74 7.94 -11.17
CA GLY A 161 7.89 8.84 -11.95
C GLY A 161 6.58 9.18 -11.21
N ASP A 162 5.46 9.17 -11.91
CA ASP A 162 4.11 9.34 -11.38
C ASP A 162 3.40 8.01 -11.06
N ALA A 163 4.09 6.87 -11.27
CA ALA A 163 3.52 5.54 -11.08
C ALA A 163 2.92 5.31 -9.68
N PRO A 164 3.54 5.73 -8.56
CA PRO A 164 2.95 5.54 -7.23
C PRO A 164 1.60 6.24 -7.08
N GLU A 165 1.47 7.44 -7.59
CA GLU A 165 0.22 8.22 -7.49
C GLU A 165 -0.87 7.62 -8.37
N ARG A 166 -0.55 7.20 -9.58
CA ARG A 166 -1.47 6.53 -10.50
C ARG A 166 -1.95 5.20 -9.94
N LEU A 167 -1.05 4.38 -9.39
CA LEU A 167 -1.39 3.11 -8.74
C LEU A 167 -2.29 3.33 -7.51
N ALA A 168 -1.97 4.31 -6.66
CA ALA A 168 -2.79 4.65 -5.50
C ALA A 168 -4.20 5.08 -5.92
N THR A 169 -4.31 5.97 -6.90
CA THR A 169 -5.59 6.43 -7.45
C THR A 169 -6.40 5.28 -8.05
N ALA A 170 -5.74 4.37 -8.78
CA ALA A 170 -6.39 3.20 -9.35
C ALA A 170 -6.97 2.28 -8.27
N ILE A 171 -6.23 2.06 -7.18
CA ILE A 171 -6.72 1.28 -6.03
C ILE A 171 -7.92 1.99 -5.38
N GLU A 172 -7.83 3.30 -5.13
CA GLU A 172 -8.91 4.10 -4.52
C GLU A 172 -10.19 4.10 -5.38
N GLN A 173 -10.03 4.06 -6.70
CA GLN A 173 -11.13 4.00 -7.67
C GLN A 173 -11.57 2.55 -8.01
N ASN A 174 -10.91 1.54 -7.43
CA ASN A 174 -11.11 0.13 -7.73
C ASN A 174 -10.98 -0.19 -9.24
N GLN A 175 -9.93 0.34 -9.87
CA GLN A 175 -9.65 0.21 -11.30
C GLN A 175 -8.29 -0.43 -11.54
N SER A 176 -8.21 -1.34 -12.51
CA SER A 176 -6.92 -1.85 -12.99
C SER A 176 -6.20 -0.81 -13.83
N THR A 177 -4.87 -0.73 -13.71
CA THR A 177 -4.06 0.25 -14.45
C THR A 177 -2.67 -0.29 -14.78
N ASP A 178 -2.08 0.28 -15.84
CA ASP A 178 -0.67 0.17 -16.18
C ASP A 178 -0.01 1.53 -15.94
N SER A 179 1.16 1.55 -15.32
CA SER A 179 1.89 2.76 -14.97
C SER A 179 3.35 2.65 -15.37
N THR A 180 3.84 3.64 -16.09
CA THR A 180 5.23 3.70 -16.55
C THR A 180 6.12 4.41 -15.52
N VAL A 181 7.33 3.89 -15.30
CA VAL A 181 8.38 4.44 -14.43
C VAL A 181 9.57 4.95 -15.24
#